data_e22ab7c000b5a00bdf4b1c7a622854ce
#
_entry.id   e22ab7c000b5a00bdf4b1c7a622854ce
#
_cell.length_a   1.000
_cell.length_b   1.000
_cell.length_c   1.000
_cell.angle_alpha   90.00
_cell.angle_beta   90.00
_cell.angle_gamma   90.00
#
_symmetry.space_group_name_H-M   'P 1'
#
loop_
_entity.id
_entity.type
_entity.pdbx_description
1 polymer ?
#
loop_
_entity_poly.entity_id
_entity_poly.type
_entity_poly.pdbx_seq_one_letter_code
_entity_poly.pdbx_strand_id
1 'polypeptide(L)'
;MKRLLPGLIHHNQTGYIPGRNIGEKIRLILDIMSFTQAKNLPGLLLFIDFEKAFDSLEWHFLEKFLELFNFGPHLIRWVNTFYKNVKSCIINNGLCSHYFNVESGVRQGDPLSPYLFVICV
;
A
#
# COMPACT_ATOMS: atom_id res chain seq x y z
N MET A 1 -9.43 -5.58 9.96
CA MET A 1 -8.20 -4.94 9.46
C MET A 1 -8.16 -3.44 9.79
N LYS A 2 -9.09 -2.60 9.32
CA LYS A 2 -9.09 -1.14 9.54
C LYS A 2 -8.80 -0.68 10.99
N ARG A 3 -9.35 -1.38 12.00
CA ARG A 3 -9.15 -1.04 13.43
C ARG A 3 -7.80 -1.48 14.00
N LEU A 4 -7.13 -2.42 13.35
CA LEU A 4 -5.86 -2.98 13.82
C LEU A 4 -4.65 -2.23 13.28
N LEU A 5 -4.74 -1.70 12.06
CA LEU A 5 -3.63 -1.03 11.37
C LEU A 5 -2.97 0.10 12.16
N PRO A 6 -3.70 1.01 12.85
CA PRO A 6 -3.05 2.08 13.61
C PRO A 6 -2.07 1.58 14.69
N GLY A 7 -2.30 0.38 15.22
CA GLY A 7 -1.43 -0.24 16.23
C GLY A 7 -0.30 -1.11 15.64
N LEU A 8 -0.42 -1.52 14.37
CA LEU A 8 0.57 -2.38 13.71
C LEU A 8 1.58 -1.59 12.89
N ILE A 9 1.13 -0.48 12.30
CA ILE A 9 1.91 0.29 11.34
C ILE A 9 2.59 1.47 12.04
N HIS A 10 3.88 1.64 11.74
CA HIS A 10 4.69 2.71 12.34
C HIS A 10 4.00 4.08 12.20
N HIS A 11 4.13 4.94 13.21
CA HIS A 11 3.44 6.24 13.28
C HIS A 11 3.82 7.20 12.14
N ASN A 12 4.97 7.01 11.51
CA ASN A 12 5.40 7.83 10.37
C ASN A 12 4.61 7.54 9.09
N GLN A 13 3.99 6.36 8.95
CA GLN A 13 3.11 6.07 7.84
C GLN A 13 1.75 6.73 8.06
N THR A 14 1.36 7.64 7.17
CA THR A 14 0.09 8.38 7.26
C THR A 14 -0.90 7.98 6.17
N GLY A 15 -0.41 7.56 5.01
CA GLY A 15 -1.27 7.12 3.90
C GLY A 15 -2.09 5.88 4.25
N TYR A 16 -3.38 5.90 3.92
CA TYR A 16 -4.34 4.80 4.12
C TYR A 16 -4.56 4.35 5.57
N ILE A 17 -4.04 5.06 6.56
CA ILE A 17 -4.24 4.74 7.99
C ILE A 17 -5.34 5.63 8.56
N PRO A 18 -6.42 5.04 9.11
CA PRO A 18 -7.50 5.81 9.72
C PRO A 18 -7.02 6.72 10.85
N GLY A 19 -7.47 7.97 10.84
CA GLY A 19 -7.13 8.95 11.86
C GLY A 19 -5.76 9.63 11.70
N ARG A 20 -5.00 9.28 10.65
CA ARG A 20 -3.74 9.95 10.30
C ARG A 20 -3.94 10.88 9.12
N ASN A 21 -3.28 12.04 9.14
CA ASN A 21 -3.41 13.06 8.10
C ASN A 21 -2.08 13.25 7.36
N ILE A 22 -2.09 13.08 6.05
CA ILE A 22 -0.92 13.29 5.19
C ILE A 22 -0.45 14.75 5.21
N GLY A 23 -1.36 15.71 5.43
CA GLY A 23 -1.03 17.13 5.54
C GLY A 23 -0.05 17.44 6.68
N GLU A 24 -0.05 16.65 7.76
CA GLU A 24 0.93 16.79 8.84
C GLU A 24 2.36 16.52 8.37
N LYS A 25 2.54 15.58 7.46
CA LYS A 25 3.86 15.27 6.87
C LYS A 25 4.33 16.36 5.91
N ILE A 26 3.42 16.92 5.14
CA ILE A 26 3.73 18.07 4.27
C ILE A 26 4.18 19.25 5.11
N ARG A 27 3.46 19.54 6.19
CA ARG A 27 3.82 20.63 7.12
C ARG A 27 5.18 20.38 7.77
N LEU A 28 5.43 19.16 8.24
CA LEU A 28 6.72 18.78 8.83
C LEU A 28 7.89 19.02 7.86
N ILE A 29 7.73 18.67 6.58
CA ILE A 29 8.75 18.93 5.56
C ILE A 29 9.01 20.43 5.42
N LEU A 30 7.96 21.25 5.34
CA LEU A 30 8.09 22.70 5.23
C LEU A 30 8.74 23.31 6.48
N ASP A 31 8.41 22.82 7.66
CA ASP A 31 9.01 23.28 8.93
C ASP A 31 10.51 22.90 8.98
N ILE A 32 10.89 21.69 8.55
CA ILE A 32 12.30 21.27 8.46
C ILE A 32 13.06 22.15 7.46
N MET A 33 12.50 22.40 6.29
CA MET A 33 13.12 23.27 5.28
C MET A 33 13.35 24.69 5.82
N SER A 34 12.35 25.27 6.47
CA SER A 34 12.44 26.60 7.07
C SER A 34 13.48 26.65 8.19
N PHE A 35 13.52 25.61 9.03
CA PHE A 35 14.51 25.50 10.11
C PHE A 35 15.95 25.40 9.59
N THR A 36 16.19 24.53 8.60
CA THR A 36 17.52 24.32 8.02
C THR A 36 18.00 25.60 7.32
N GLN A 37 17.11 26.30 6.62
CA GLN A 37 17.42 27.59 5.98
C GLN A 37 17.77 28.66 7.03
N ALA A 38 16.97 28.79 8.09
CA ALA A 38 17.20 29.79 9.15
C ALA A 38 18.52 29.55 9.92
N LYS A 39 18.93 28.29 10.04
CA LYS A 39 20.18 27.87 10.70
C LYS A 39 21.38 27.75 9.76
N ASN A 40 21.19 27.99 8.45
CA ASN A 40 22.19 27.79 7.43
C ASN A 40 22.83 26.39 7.49
N LEU A 41 21.99 25.36 7.74
CA LEU A 41 22.42 23.96 7.78
C LEU A 41 22.31 23.33 6.39
N PRO A 42 23.36 22.64 5.90
CA PRO A 42 23.22 21.86 4.69
C PRO A 42 22.27 20.69 4.89
N GLY A 43 21.44 20.41 3.91
CA GLY A 43 20.48 19.30 3.94
C GLY A 43 20.16 18.79 2.56
N LEU A 44 19.74 17.52 2.50
CA LEU A 44 19.21 16.87 1.31
C LEU A 44 17.81 16.34 1.61
N LEU A 45 16.86 16.64 0.76
CA LEU A 45 15.52 16.07 0.80
C LEU A 45 15.36 15.09 -0.36
N LEU A 46 15.17 13.81 -0.03
CA LEU A 46 14.98 12.74 -1.00
C LEU A 46 13.51 12.31 -1.00
N PHE A 47 12.84 12.41 -2.15
CA PHE A 47 11.52 11.83 -2.39
C PHE A 47 11.67 10.53 -3.14
N ILE A 48 11.04 9.46 -2.60
CA ILE A 48 11.02 8.13 -3.21
C ILE A 48 9.57 7.78 -3.51
N ASP A 49 9.30 7.37 -4.75
CA ASP A 49 7.99 6.90 -5.18
C ASP A 49 8.08 5.45 -5.67
N PHE A 50 7.04 4.65 -5.41
CA PHE A 50 6.99 3.26 -5.85
C PHE A 50 6.38 3.17 -7.25
N GLU A 51 7.15 2.70 -8.21
CA GLU A 51 6.62 2.43 -9.54
C GLU A 51 5.56 1.31 -9.46
N LYS A 52 4.35 1.60 -9.97
CA LYS A 52 3.24 0.64 -10.00
C LYS A 52 2.96 -0.03 -8.66
N ALA A 53 2.98 0.74 -7.58
CA ALA A 53 2.92 0.29 -6.19
C ALA A 53 1.90 -0.86 -5.95
N PHE A 54 0.66 -0.73 -6.42
CA PHE A 54 -0.37 -1.75 -6.25
C PHE A 54 -0.21 -2.95 -7.19
N ASP A 55 0.32 -2.75 -8.39
CA ASP A 55 0.43 -3.80 -9.39
C ASP A 55 1.67 -4.69 -9.16
N SER A 56 2.70 -4.16 -8.46
CA SER A 56 3.96 -4.87 -8.18
C SER A 56 3.93 -5.76 -6.94
N LEU A 57 2.86 -5.72 -6.15
CA LEU A 57 2.79 -6.50 -4.92
C LEU A 57 2.58 -7.99 -5.21
N GLU A 58 3.58 -8.81 -4.90
CA GLU A 58 3.50 -10.25 -5.04
C GLU A 58 2.62 -10.89 -3.97
N TRP A 59 1.72 -11.81 -4.37
CA TRP A 59 0.77 -12.43 -3.44
C TRP A 59 1.44 -13.33 -2.39
N HIS A 60 2.53 -14.02 -2.78
CA HIS A 60 3.30 -14.82 -1.84
C HIS A 60 3.98 -13.96 -0.75
N PHE A 61 4.45 -12.78 -1.14
CA PHE A 61 5.01 -11.80 -0.21
C PHE A 61 3.93 -11.29 0.76
N LEU A 62 2.75 -10.96 0.24
CA LEU A 62 1.60 -10.54 1.02
C LEU A 62 1.21 -11.59 2.07
N GLU A 63 1.15 -12.88 1.69
CA GLU A 63 0.83 -13.97 2.61
C GLU A 63 1.83 -14.04 3.76
N LYS A 64 3.14 -14.00 3.47
CA LYS A 64 4.19 -13.99 4.49
C LYS A 64 4.09 -12.81 5.47
N PHE A 65 3.73 -11.62 4.97
CA PHE A 65 3.55 -10.47 5.84
C PHE A 65 2.33 -10.61 6.73
N LEU A 66 1.24 -11.16 6.23
CA LEU A 66 0.06 -11.44 7.07
C LEU A 66 0.38 -12.44 8.18
N GLU A 67 1.21 -13.45 7.91
CA GLU A 67 1.72 -14.39 8.91
C GLU A 67 2.63 -13.69 9.93
N LEU A 68 3.58 -12.88 9.46
CA LEU A 68 4.52 -12.13 10.30
C LEU A 68 3.80 -11.21 11.29
N PHE A 69 2.75 -10.53 10.84
CA PHE A 69 1.91 -9.69 11.70
C PHE A 69 0.89 -10.49 12.52
N ASN A 70 1.01 -11.83 12.52
CA ASN A 70 0.18 -12.74 13.30
C ASN A 70 -1.33 -12.59 13.03
N PHE A 71 -1.70 -12.32 11.79
CA PHE A 71 -3.10 -12.41 11.40
C PHE A 71 -3.56 -13.86 11.44
N GLY A 72 -4.74 -14.10 11.98
CA GLY A 72 -5.26 -15.45 12.14
C GLY A 72 -5.45 -16.18 10.79
N PRO A 73 -5.37 -17.54 10.78
CA PRO A 73 -5.41 -18.34 9.56
C PRO A 73 -6.70 -18.17 8.74
N HIS A 74 -7.79 -17.80 9.37
CA HIS A 74 -9.05 -17.51 8.68
C HIS A 74 -8.93 -16.28 7.77
N LEU A 75 -8.28 -15.20 8.24
CA LEU A 75 -8.10 -14.00 7.45
C LEU A 75 -7.14 -14.27 6.28
N ILE A 76 -6.03 -14.96 6.53
CA ILE A 76 -5.06 -15.33 5.51
C ILE A 76 -5.73 -16.16 4.43
N ARG A 77 -6.50 -17.18 4.80
CA ARG A 77 -7.26 -17.99 3.85
C ARG A 77 -8.25 -17.16 3.03
N TRP A 78 -8.91 -16.18 3.64
CA TRP A 78 -9.81 -15.26 2.94
C TRP A 78 -9.06 -14.42 1.91
N VAL A 79 -7.96 -13.81 2.29
CA VAL A 79 -7.12 -13.01 1.38
C VAL A 79 -6.64 -13.88 0.22
N ASN A 80 -6.12 -15.08 0.49
CA ASN A 80 -5.68 -16.01 -0.54
C ASN A 80 -6.81 -16.42 -1.50
N THR A 81 -8.05 -16.52 -1.01
CA THR A 81 -9.20 -16.82 -1.88
C THR A 81 -9.46 -15.71 -2.88
N PHE A 82 -9.26 -14.44 -2.52
CA PHE A 82 -9.44 -13.32 -3.45
C PHE A 82 -8.40 -13.26 -4.56
N TYR A 83 -7.21 -13.81 -4.34
CA TYR A 83 -6.09 -13.80 -5.27
C TYR A 83 -5.83 -15.14 -5.96
N LYS A 84 -6.66 -16.16 -5.68
CA LYS A 84 -6.55 -17.47 -6.33
C LYS A 84 -7.22 -17.46 -7.71
N ASN A 85 -6.48 -17.89 -8.74
CA ASN A 85 -6.99 -18.02 -10.11
C ASN A 85 -7.63 -16.74 -10.66
N VAL A 86 -7.04 -15.60 -10.36
CA VAL A 86 -7.52 -14.30 -10.84
C VAL A 86 -7.28 -14.19 -12.33
N LYS A 87 -8.33 -13.83 -13.07
CA LYS A 87 -8.26 -13.61 -14.52
C LYS A 87 -8.78 -12.21 -14.85
N SER A 88 -8.21 -11.61 -15.87
CA SER A 88 -8.63 -10.33 -16.41
C SER A 88 -8.78 -10.39 -17.92
N CYS A 89 -9.50 -9.43 -18.49
CA CYS A 89 -9.59 -9.18 -19.93
C CYS A 89 -9.55 -7.68 -20.18
N ILE A 90 -9.17 -7.31 -21.38
CA ILE A 90 -9.17 -5.91 -21.83
C ILE A 90 -10.42 -5.67 -22.65
N ILE A 91 -11.15 -4.63 -22.32
CA ILE A 91 -12.33 -4.18 -23.09
C ILE A 91 -11.93 -2.90 -23.83
N ASN A 92 -12.02 -2.94 -25.16
CA ASN A 92 -11.77 -1.78 -26.03
C ASN A 92 -12.87 -1.68 -27.06
N ASN A 93 -13.54 -0.53 -27.11
CA ASN A 93 -14.66 -0.26 -28.03
C ASN A 93 -15.77 -1.35 -28.02
N GLY A 94 -16.09 -1.89 -26.84
CA GLY A 94 -17.10 -2.95 -26.68
C GLY A 94 -16.64 -4.36 -27.05
N LEU A 95 -15.40 -4.53 -27.54
CA LEU A 95 -14.79 -5.82 -27.79
C LEU A 95 -13.94 -6.26 -26.58
N CYS A 96 -14.08 -7.52 -26.19
CA CYS A 96 -13.35 -8.12 -25.08
C CYS A 96 -12.23 -9.02 -25.59
N SER A 97 -11.02 -8.88 -25.05
CA SER A 97 -9.92 -9.80 -25.33
C SER A 97 -10.18 -11.18 -24.71
N HIS A 98 -9.35 -12.17 -25.07
CA HIS A 98 -9.29 -13.41 -24.29
C HIS A 98 -8.88 -13.13 -22.85
N TYR A 99 -9.39 -13.96 -21.92
CA TYR A 99 -8.99 -13.89 -20.51
C TYR A 99 -7.53 -14.33 -20.34
N PHE A 100 -6.77 -13.56 -19.56
CA PHE A 100 -5.41 -13.91 -19.16
C PHE A 100 -5.31 -13.99 -17.64
N ASN A 101 -4.35 -14.76 -17.14
CA ASN A 101 -4.11 -14.85 -15.70
C ASN A 101 -3.42 -13.60 -15.20
N VAL A 102 -3.82 -13.18 -14.01
CA VAL A 102 -3.12 -12.14 -13.23
C VAL A 102 -2.32 -12.87 -12.16
N GLU A 103 -1.06 -12.53 -11.99
CA GLU A 103 -0.13 -13.26 -11.11
C GLU A 103 0.39 -12.39 -9.94
N SER A 104 0.16 -11.09 -9.99
CA SER A 104 0.58 -10.14 -8.96
C SER A 104 -0.38 -8.97 -8.84
N GLY A 105 -0.17 -8.14 -7.86
CA GLY A 105 -0.88 -6.89 -7.65
C GLY A 105 -2.14 -7.01 -6.78
N VAL A 106 -2.48 -5.90 -6.15
CA VAL A 106 -3.74 -5.74 -5.43
C VAL A 106 -4.70 -4.89 -6.26
N ARG A 107 -5.99 -5.20 -6.18
CA ARG A 107 -7.00 -4.60 -7.05
C ARG A 107 -7.18 -3.11 -6.74
N GLN A 108 -7.01 -2.27 -7.75
CA GLN A 108 -7.33 -0.84 -7.64
C GLN A 108 -8.86 -0.68 -7.50
N GLY A 109 -9.28 0.16 -6.53
CA GLY A 109 -10.70 0.36 -6.22
C GLY A 109 -11.29 -0.62 -5.20
N ASP A 110 -10.59 -1.68 -4.83
CA ASP A 110 -11.00 -2.58 -3.75
C ASP A 110 -10.70 -1.93 -2.39
N PRO A 111 -11.67 -1.87 -1.45
CA PRO A 111 -11.48 -1.26 -0.13
C PRO A 111 -10.45 -2.00 0.75
N LEU A 112 -10.08 -3.23 0.44
CA LEU A 112 -9.07 -4.01 1.17
C LEU A 112 -7.65 -3.73 0.67
N SER A 113 -7.48 -3.48 -0.63
CA SER A 113 -6.19 -3.33 -1.29
C SER A 113 -5.26 -2.28 -0.67
N PRO A 114 -5.70 -1.06 -0.30
CA PRO A 114 -4.85 -0.09 0.38
C PRO A 114 -4.28 -0.60 1.71
N TYR A 115 -5.07 -1.37 2.46
CA TYR A 115 -4.64 -1.93 3.74
C TYR A 115 -3.64 -3.06 3.57
N LEU A 116 -3.83 -3.92 2.56
CA LEU A 116 -2.87 -4.97 2.23
C LEU A 116 -1.54 -4.38 1.76
N PHE A 117 -1.59 -3.34 0.94
CA PHE A 117 -0.40 -2.63 0.48
C PHE A 117 0.38 -2.03 1.65
N VAL A 118 -0.28 -1.30 2.56
CA VAL A 118 0.38 -0.64 3.71
C VAL A 118 1.01 -1.64 4.69
N ILE A 119 0.48 -2.88 4.79
CA ILE A 119 1.08 -3.92 5.61
C ILE A 119 2.42 -4.39 5.01
N CYS A 120 2.58 -4.32 3.69
CA CYS A 120 3.76 -4.83 2.97
C CYS A 120 4.86 -3.79 2.76
N VAL A 121 4.58 -2.50 2.97
CA VAL A 121 5.51 -1.37 2.81
C VAL A 121 5.97 -0.85 4.16
#